data_c4ca428a56d9a47f138de7fbe63211c6
#
_entry.id   c4ca428a56d9a47f138de7fbe63211c6
#
_cell.length_a   1.000
_cell.length_b   1.000
_cell.length_c   1.000
_cell.angle_alpha   90.00
_cell.angle_beta   90.00
_cell.angle_gamma   90.00
#
_symmetry.space_group_name_H-M   'P 1'
#
loop_
_entity.id
_entity.type
_entity.pdbx_description
1 polymer ?
#
loop_
_entity_poly.entity_id
_entity_poly.type
_entity_poly.pdbx_seq_one_letter_code
_entity_poly.pdbx_strand_id
1 'polypeptide(L)'
;MPRFAANLSLLYNEHAFLERFTAAAQDGFEAVEFLFPYAFEAKELRLRLDDNGLVQVLFNAPPGDWEAGERGLACIADRENEFKSNFLHALAYAEVLNCPRIHVMAGRAPGHTTPESLKDTYQRNVAWAAEQARPAGRDVLIEPINTRDMPGYFLNYQSQAHDIVTQIGASNLKVQMDLYHCQIMEGDVTTKIRQYLPTGRVGHFQIAGVPLRHEPNTGELNDRHVFDVIDEVSAACGWQGWIGCEYRPAHGTRAGLGWLNKAV
;
A
#
# COMPACT_ATOMS: atom_id res chain seq x y z
N MET A 1 -20.65 0.73 -0.88
CA MET A 1 -19.78 0.29 0.24
C MET A 1 -18.37 0.07 -0.25
N PRO A 2 -17.37 0.40 0.55
CA PRO A 2 -15.99 0.15 0.18
C PRO A 2 -15.73 -1.35 0.01
N ARG A 3 -14.81 -1.68 -0.89
CA ARG A 3 -14.33 -3.06 -1.07
C ARG A 3 -13.06 -3.25 -0.28
N PHE A 4 -12.98 -4.33 0.51
CA PHE A 4 -11.84 -4.61 1.37
C PHE A 4 -10.97 -5.74 0.82
N ALA A 5 -9.64 -5.58 0.92
CA ALA A 5 -8.64 -6.59 0.59
C ALA A 5 -7.91 -7.04 1.86
N ALA A 6 -7.77 -8.35 2.07
CA ALA A 6 -7.00 -8.86 3.20
C ALA A 6 -5.50 -8.67 2.96
N ASN A 7 -4.79 -8.04 3.89
CA ASN A 7 -3.32 -7.99 3.84
C ASN A 7 -2.73 -9.26 4.44
N LEU A 8 -2.30 -10.19 3.57
CA LEU A 8 -1.81 -11.51 4.00
C LEU A 8 -0.44 -11.48 4.69
N SER A 9 0.24 -10.34 4.72
CA SER A 9 1.46 -10.17 5.52
C SER A 9 1.17 -9.91 6.99
N LEU A 10 -0.02 -9.36 7.31
CA LEU A 10 -0.41 -8.99 8.67
C LEU A 10 -1.59 -9.81 9.20
N LEU A 11 -2.51 -10.20 8.33
CA LEU A 11 -3.64 -11.06 8.68
C LEU A 11 -3.30 -12.54 8.45
N TYR A 12 -4.01 -13.41 9.15
CA TYR A 12 -3.89 -14.87 9.04
C TYR A 12 -2.50 -15.42 9.38
N ASN A 13 -1.74 -14.71 10.22
CA ASN A 13 -0.41 -15.15 10.68
C ASN A 13 -0.45 -16.44 11.49
N GLU A 14 -1.62 -16.92 11.85
CA GLU A 14 -1.89 -18.23 12.47
C GLU A 14 -1.64 -19.39 11.49
N HIS A 15 -1.55 -19.09 10.18
CA HIS A 15 -1.35 -20.04 9.09
C HIS A 15 0.00 -19.81 8.38
N ALA A 16 0.53 -20.84 7.74
CA ALA A 16 1.62 -20.69 6.77
C ALA A 16 1.17 -19.77 5.61
N PHE A 17 2.10 -19.00 5.03
CA PHE A 17 1.73 -17.93 4.09
C PHE A 17 0.83 -18.41 2.94
N LEU A 18 1.14 -19.54 2.32
CA LEU A 18 0.36 -20.07 1.20
C LEU A 18 -1.05 -20.57 1.59
N GLU A 19 -1.29 -20.83 2.87
CA GLU A 19 -2.61 -21.23 3.39
C GLU A 19 -3.50 -20.01 3.70
N ARG A 20 -2.90 -18.82 3.85
CA ARG A 20 -3.62 -17.58 4.15
C ARG A 20 -4.59 -17.17 3.05
N PHE A 21 -4.33 -17.53 1.80
CA PHE A 21 -5.23 -17.30 0.67
C PHE A 21 -6.56 -18.01 0.89
N THR A 22 -6.52 -19.29 1.25
CA THR A 22 -7.72 -20.08 1.54
C THR A 22 -8.45 -19.55 2.76
N ALA A 23 -7.73 -19.18 3.82
CA ALA A 23 -8.34 -18.62 5.02
C ALA A 23 -9.06 -17.30 4.74
N ALA A 24 -8.45 -16.40 3.95
CA ALA A 24 -9.07 -15.13 3.56
C ALA A 24 -10.34 -15.33 2.72
N ALA A 25 -10.30 -16.23 1.74
CA ALA A 25 -11.47 -16.56 0.92
C ALA A 25 -12.61 -17.17 1.75
N GLN A 26 -12.30 -18.06 2.70
CA GLN A 26 -13.28 -18.66 3.61
C GLN A 26 -13.97 -17.62 4.53
N ASP A 27 -13.26 -16.54 4.86
CA ASP A 27 -13.81 -15.44 5.65
C ASP A 27 -14.48 -14.34 4.78
N GLY A 28 -14.63 -14.59 3.46
CA GLY A 28 -15.42 -13.77 2.55
C GLY A 28 -14.67 -12.65 1.86
N PHE A 29 -13.32 -12.60 1.95
CA PHE A 29 -12.56 -11.66 1.13
C PHE A 29 -12.54 -12.11 -0.34
N GLU A 30 -12.70 -11.14 -1.23
CA GLU A 30 -12.60 -11.32 -2.69
C GLU A 30 -11.23 -10.86 -3.23
N ALA A 31 -10.48 -10.12 -2.42
CA ALA A 31 -9.20 -9.56 -2.80
C ALA A 31 -8.19 -9.68 -1.66
N VAL A 32 -6.92 -9.74 -2.06
CA VAL A 32 -5.78 -9.79 -1.13
C VAL A 32 -4.68 -8.84 -1.56
N GLU A 33 -3.87 -8.44 -0.60
CA GLU A 33 -2.60 -7.77 -0.79
C GLU A 33 -1.55 -8.38 0.14
N PHE A 34 -0.29 -8.15 -0.12
CA PHE A 34 0.82 -8.55 0.76
C PHE A 34 2.06 -7.69 0.50
N LEU A 35 3.02 -7.71 1.42
CA LEU A 35 4.20 -6.86 1.28
C LEU A 35 5.19 -7.46 0.25
N PHE A 36 5.91 -8.51 0.61
CA PHE A 36 7.02 -9.02 -0.18
C PHE A 36 6.82 -10.49 -0.52
N PRO A 37 6.42 -10.83 -1.76
CA PRO A 37 6.09 -12.20 -2.16
C PRO A 37 7.31 -13.05 -2.55
N TYR A 38 8.50 -12.49 -2.59
CA TYR A 38 9.69 -12.98 -3.31
C TYR A 38 10.32 -14.25 -2.74
N ALA A 39 9.83 -14.75 -1.59
CA ALA A 39 10.18 -16.08 -1.07
C ALA A 39 9.47 -17.24 -1.81
N PHE A 40 8.48 -16.93 -2.67
CA PHE A 40 7.66 -17.90 -3.41
C PHE A 40 7.69 -17.57 -4.89
N GLU A 41 7.64 -18.60 -5.73
CA GLU A 41 7.51 -18.41 -7.17
C GLU A 41 6.19 -17.71 -7.53
N ALA A 42 6.23 -16.73 -8.44
CA ALA A 42 5.04 -15.98 -8.84
C ALA A 42 3.91 -16.88 -9.36
N LYS A 43 4.26 -17.96 -10.07
CA LYS A 43 3.28 -18.96 -10.58
C LYS A 43 2.59 -19.72 -9.45
N GLU A 44 3.28 -20.04 -8.38
CA GLU A 44 2.67 -20.69 -7.22
C GLU A 44 1.67 -19.75 -6.53
N LEU A 45 2.02 -18.48 -6.36
CA LEU A 45 1.11 -17.48 -5.83
C LEU A 45 -0.12 -17.29 -6.74
N ARG A 46 0.09 -17.29 -8.06
CA ARG A 46 -1.01 -17.21 -9.04
C ARG A 46 -1.98 -18.37 -8.87
N LEU A 47 -1.47 -19.61 -8.73
CA LEU A 47 -2.32 -20.79 -8.46
C LEU A 47 -3.16 -20.62 -7.17
N ARG A 48 -2.55 -20.09 -6.09
CA ARG A 48 -3.30 -19.85 -4.84
C ARG A 48 -4.42 -18.82 -5.02
N LEU A 49 -4.18 -17.78 -5.82
CA LEU A 49 -5.23 -16.81 -6.16
C LEU A 49 -6.37 -17.46 -6.95
N ASP A 50 -6.03 -18.23 -7.99
CA ASP A 50 -7.00 -18.88 -8.87
C ASP A 50 -7.82 -19.94 -8.12
N ASP A 51 -7.18 -20.80 -7.32
CA ASP A 51 -7.84 -21.86 -6.55
C ASP A 51 -8.85 -21.30 -5.52
N ASN A 52 -8.66 -20.06 -5.07
CA ASN A 52 -9.51 -19.43 -4.08
C ASN A 52 -10.39 -18.30 -4.64
N GLY A 53 -10.36 -18.05 -5.96
CA GLY A 53 -11.14 -16.98 -6.60
C GLY A 53 -10.77 -15.57 -6.14
N LEU A 54 -9.53 -15.36 -5.71
CA LEU A 54 -9.05 -14.10 -5.15
C LEU A 54 -8.37 -13.22 -6.21
N VAL A 55 -8.52 -11.90 -6.08
CA VAL A 55 -7.77 -10.91 -6.87
C VAL A 55 -6.60 -10.36 -6.05
N GLN A 56 -5.40 -10.33 -6.64
CA GLN A 56 -4.28 -9.59 -6.07
C GLN A 56 -4.41 -8.12 -6.41
N VAL A 57 -4.42 -7.23 -5.41
CA VAL A 57 -4.66 -5.79 -5.64
C VAL A 57 -3.45 -4.91 -5.45
N LEU A 58 -2.48 -5.34 -4.65
CA LEU A 58 -1.26 -4.61 -4.34
C LEU A 58 -0.18 -5.54 -3.78
N PHE A 59 1.07 -5.25 -4.08
CA PHE A 59 2.25 -5.72 -3.34
C PHE A 59 3.40 -4.73 -3.50
N ASN A 60 4.46 -4.89 -2.68
CA ASN A 60 5.59 -3.97 -2.68
C ASN A 60 6.74 -4.49 -3.53
N ALA A 61 7.43 -3.58 -4.24
CA ALA A 61 8.74 -3.87 -4.80
C ALA A 61 9.75 -4.22 -3.69
N PRO A 62 10.81 -5.02 -3.99
CA PRO A 62 11.81 -5.36 -2.98
C PRO A 62 12.38 -4.12 -2.30
N PRO A 63 12.41 -4.08 -0.95
CA PRO A 63 12.74 -2.87 -0.18
C PRO A 63 14.24 -2.67 0.07
N GLY A 64 15.10 -3.53 -0.46
CA GLY A 64 16.47 -3.72 -0.03
C GLY A 64 16.56 -4.77 1.09
N ASP A 65 17.59 -4.72 1.91
CA ASP A 65 17.79 -5.62 3.05
C ASP A 65 16.90 -5.21 4.23
N TRP A 66 15.71 -5.82 4.29
CA TRP A 66 14.71 -5.55 5.33
C TRP A 66 15.22 -5.89 6.73
N GLU A 67 15.99 -6.98 6.87
CA GLU A 67 16.54 -7.43 8.16
C GLU A 67 17.64 -6.51 8.67
N ALA A 68 18.44 -5.92 7.75
CA ALA A 68 19.39 -4.87 8.08
C ALA A 68 18.72 -3.50 8.35
N GLY A 69 17.40 -3.41 8.24
CA GLY A 69 16.64 -2.20 8.54
C GLY A 69 16.39 -1.29 7.36
N GLU A 70 16.67 -1.71 6.13
CA GLU A 70 16.29 -0.95 4.93
C GLU A 70 14.78 -0.91 4.76
N ARG A 71 14.27 0.17 4.21
CA ARG A 71 12.82 0.43 4.06
C ARG A 71 12.51 1.06 2.71
N GLY A 72 13.13 0.54 1.66
CA GLY A 72 13.06 1.06 0.30
C GLY A 72 14.35 1.72 -0.15
N LEU A 73 14.51 1.81 -1.46
CA LEU A 73 15.72 2.31 -2.12
C LEU A 73 15.47 3.54 -2.99
N ALA A 74 14.22 3.97 -3.12
CA ALA A 74 13.86 4.96 -4.13
C ALA A 74 14.50 6.35 -3.91
N CYS A 75 14.82 6.73 -2.66
CA CYS A 75 15.51 8.01 -2.37
C CYS A 75 17.03 7.84 -2.22
N ILE A 76 17.60 6.65 -2.42
CA ILE A 76 19.02 6.36 -2.14
C ILE A 76 19.83 6.45 -3.42
N ALA A 77 20.59 7.54 -3.59
CA ALA A 77 21.33 7.87 -4.82
C ALA A 77 22.32 6.77 -5.24
N ASP A 78 23.08 6.21 -4.30
CA ASP A 78 24.10 5.20 -4.59
C ASP A 78 23.53 3.82 -4.91
N ARG A 79 22.20 3.64 -4.81
CA ARG A 79 21.50 2.37 -5.00
C ARG A 79 20.48 2.41 -6.16
N GLU A 80 20.58 3.39 -7.07
CA GLU A 80 19.63 3.53 -8.19
C GLU A 80 19.59 2.30 -9.11
N ASN A 81 20.71 1.65 -9.38
CA ASN A 81 20.75 0.45 -10.23
C ASN A 81 20.06 -0.74 -9.55
N GLU A 82 20.24 -0.89 -8.26
CA GLU A 82 19.56 -1.92 -7.48
C GLU A 82 18.06 -1.66 -7.41
N PHE A 83 17.67 -0.42 -7.15
CA PHE A 83 16.26 0.00 -7.22
C PHE A 83 15.62 -0.40 -8.54
N LYS A 84 16.28 -0.11 -9.67
CA LYS A 84 15.79 -0.45 -11.01
C LYS A 84 15.65 -1.96 -11.22
N SER A 85 16.66 -2.72 -10.82
CA SER A 85 16.63 -4.19 -10.89
C SER A 85 15.49 -4.78 -10.06
N ASN A 86 15.32 -4.30 -8.82
CA ASN A 86 14.26 -4.71 -7.91
C ASN A 86 12.87 -4.37 -8.45
N PHE A 87 12.71 -3.20 -9.06
CA PHE A 87 11.44 -2.81 -9.65
C PHE A 87 11.07 -3.66 -10.86
N LEU A 88 12.02 -3.96 -11.76
CA LEU A 88 11.77 -4.86 -12.91
C LEU A 88 11.42 -6.27 -12.44
N HIS A 89 12.04 -6.75 -11.37
CA HIS A 89 11.67 -8.02 -10.76
C HIS A 89 10.22 -7.99 -10.23
N ALA A 90 9.83 -6.92 -9.54
CA ALA A 90 8.45 -6.73 -9.11
C ALA A 90 7.47 -6.65 -10.29
N LEU A 91 7.84 -5.97 -11.37
CA LEU A 91 7.00 -5.85 -12.56
C LEU A 91 6.72 -7.23 -13.19
N ALA A 92 7.73 -8.11 -13.26
CA ALA A 92 7.54 -9.48 -13.73
C ALA A 92 6.58 -10.29 -12.84
N TYR A 93 6.63 -10.11 -11.51
CA TYR A 93 5.64 -10.68 -10.59
C TYR A 93 4.24 -10.11 -10.83
N ALA A 94 4.12 -8.81 -11.01
CA ALA A 94 2.83 -8.14 -11.26
C ALA A 94 2.14 -8.67 -12.53
N GLU A 95 2.90 -9.00 -13.56
CA GLU A 95 2.39 -9.59 -14.79
C GLU A 95 1.80 -10.98 -14.52
N VAL A 96 2.56 -11.87 -13.86
CA VAL A 96 2.10 -13.24 -13.54
C VAL A 96 0.90 -13.22 -12.60
N LEU A 97 0.91 -12.38 -11.57
CA LEU A 97 -0.16 -12.27 -10.58
C LEU A 97 -1.39 -11.51 -11.12
N ASN A 98 -1.27 -10.89 -12.30
CA ASN A 98 -2.23 -9.93 -12.82
C ASN A 98 -2.55 -8.82 -11.79
N CYS A 99 -1.54 -8.38 -11.03
CA CYS A 99 -1.69 -7.36 -10.01
C CYS A 99 -1.63 -5.96 -10.64
N PRO A 100 -2.64 -5.11 -10.44
CA PRO A 100 -2.68 -3.80 -11.08
C PRO A 100 -1.73 -2.77 -10.46
N ARG A 101 -1.21 -2.98 -9.24
CA ARG A 101 -0.47 -1.98 -8.47
C ARG A 101 0.79 -2.53 -7.84
N ILE A 102 1.87 -1.75 -7.91
CA ILE A 102 3.14 -2.03 -7.24
C ILE A 102 3.47 -0.84 -6.35
N HIS A 103 3.60 -1.06 -5.04
CA HIS A 103 4.08 -0.02 -4.13
C HIS A 103 5.61 0.05 -4.15
N VAL A 104 6.14 1.26 -4.23
CA VAL A 104 7.57 1.57 -4.18
C VAL A 104 7.88 2.30 -2.89
N MET A 105 8.55 1.62 -1.97
CA MET A 105 8.96 2.22 -0.70
C MET A 105 10.04 3.28 -0.92
N ALA A 106 9.86 4.45 -0.27
CA ALA A 106 10.75 5.60 -0.47
C ALA A 106 12.18 5.36 0.02
N GLY A 107 12.32 4.77 1.18
CA GLY A 107 13.60 4.57 1.84
C GLY A 107 13.79 5.47 3.07
N ARG A 108 14.80 5.14 3.88
CA ARG A 108 15.27 5.96 4.99
C ARG A 108 16.36 6.92 4.51
N ALA A 109 16.21 8.18 4.85
CA ALA A 109 17.20 9.20 4.48
C ALA A 109 18.56 8.93 5.15
N PRO A 110 19.66 8.74 4.40
CA PRO A 110 20.99 8.71 4.99
C PRO A 110 21.33 10.06 5.63
N GLY A 111 21.89 10.04 6.85
CA GLY A 111 22.07 11.24 7.67
C GLY A 111 23.02 12.31 7.10
N HIS A 112 23.71 12.01 5.99
CA HIS A 112 24.65 12.94 5.32
C HIS A 112 24.10 13.50 3.99
N THR A 113 22.86 13.13 3.61
CA THR A 113 22.26 13.54 2.32
C THR A 113 21.34 14.74 2.52
N THR A 114 21.41 15.73 1.65
CA THR A 114 20.53 16.91 1.71
C THR A 114 19.11 16.57 1.29
N PRO A 115 18.08 17.26 1.82
CA PRO A 115 16.68 17.04 1.43
C PRO A 115 16.44 17.18 -0.07
N GLU A 116 17.12 18.13 -0.74
CA GLU A 116 17.01 18.34 -2.17
C GLU A 116 17.53 17.14 -2.96
N SER A 117 18.71 16.63 -2.59
CA SER A 117 19.30 15.45 -3.25
C SER A 117 18.44 14.20 -3.08
N LEU A 118 17.85 13.99 -1.90
CA LEU A 118 16.89 12.91 -1.64
C LEU A 118 15.65 13.04 -2.53
N LYS A 119 15.09 14.25 -2.61
CA LYS A 119 13.91 14.53 -3.44
C LYS A 119 14.18 14.28 -4.92
N ASP A 120 15.30 14.80 -5.44
CA ASP A 120 15.66 14.64 -6.84
C ASP A 120 15.88 13.18 -7.21
N THR A 121 16.59 12.42 -6.37
CA THR A 121 16.80 10.99 -6.57
C THR A 121 15.46 10.24 -6.54
N TYR A 122 14.63 10.51 -5.54
CA TYR A 122 13.33 9.89 -5.40
C TYR A 122 12.44 10.15 -6.61
N GLN A 123 12.32 11.40 -7.04
CA GLN A 123 11.49 11.76 -8.20
C GLN A 123 11.98 11.09 -9.49
N ARG A 124 13.30 11.06 -9.75
CA ARG A 124 13.85 10.35 -10.91
C ARG A 124 13.52 8.86 -10.87
N ASN A 125 13.68 8.23 -9.73
CA ASN A 125 13.46 6.79 -9.59
C ASN A 125 11.97 6.42 -9.74
N VAL A 126 11.06 7.14 -9.10
CA VAL A 126 9.62 6.83 -9.22
C VAL A 126 9.06 7.21 -10.60
N ALA A 127 9.58 8.25 -11.24
CA ALA A 127 9.25 8.60 -12.63
C ALA A 127 9.67 7.49 -13.59
N TRP A 128 10.90 6.99 -13.45
CA TRP A 128 11.40 5.86 -14.22
C TRP A 128 10.55 4.59 -13.98
N ALA A 129 10.22 4.28 -12.73
CA ALA A 129 9.36 3.13 -12.40
C ALA A 129 7.98 3.24 -13.07
N ALA A 130 7.35 4.41 -13.02
CA ALA A 130 6.08 4.66 -13.69
C ALA A 130 6.17 4.47 -15.22
N GLU A 131 7.28 4.91 -15.84
CA GLU A 131 7.54 4.71 -17.26
C GLU A 131 7.66 3.22 -17.61
N GLN A 132 8.38 2.42 -16.81
CA GLN A 132 8.52 0.98 -17.03
C GLN A 132 7.19 0.23 -16.84
N ALA A 133 6.37 0.62 -15.87
CA ALA A 133 5.09 -0.04 -15.56
C ALA A 133 3.97 0.29 -16.57
N ARG A 134 4.05 1.43 -17.25
CA ARG A 134 3.00 1.93 -18.15
C ARG A 134 2.64 0.98 -19.30
N PRO A 135 3.60 0.36 -20.04
CA PRO A 135 3.28 -0.57 -21.13
C PRO A 135 2.52 -1.82 -20.64
N ALA A 136 2.76 -2.25 -19.40
CA ALA A 136 2.07 -3.37 -18.76
C ALA A 136 0.71 -2.97 -18.15
N GLY A 137 0.32 -1.70 -18.24
CA GLY A 137 -0.92 -1.16 -17.66
C GLY A 137 -0.94 -1.23 -16.12
N ARG A 138 0.24 -1.09 -15.47
CA ARG A 138 0.34 -1.16 -14.00
C ARG A 138 0.54 0.23 -13.41
N ASP A 139 -0.13 0.49 -12.29
CA ASP A 139 0.09 1.68 -11.48
C ASP A 139 1.30 1.47 -10.55
N VAL A 140 2.08 2.52 -10.37
CA VAL A 140 3.12 2.62 -9.34
C VAL A 140 2.55 3.44 -8.20
N LEU A 141 2.62 2.91 -6.98
CA LEU A 141 2.15 3.62 -5.80
C LEU A 141 3.32 4.11 -4.95
N ILE A 142 3.15 5.30 -4.39
CA ILE A 142 4.01 5.87 -3.35
C ILE A 142 3.18 6.13 -2.10
N GLU A 143 3.77 5.95 -0.93
CA GLU A 143 3.05 5.96 0.34
C GLU A 143 3.74 6.87 1.36
N PRO A 144 3.02 7.85 1.92
CA PRO A 144 3.46 8.55 3.13
C PRO A 144 3.34 7.65 4.36
N ILE A 145 4.47 7.40 5.02
CA ILE A 145 4.55 6.54 6.20
C ILE A 145 4.93 7.36 7.43
N ASN A 146 4.32 7.04 8.57
CA ASN A 146 4.54 7.76 9.83
C ASN A 146 5.96 7.56 10.39
N THR A 147 6.47 8.61 11.02
CA THR A 147 7.83 8.63 11.59
C THR A 147 7.94 7.94 12.94
N ARG A 148 6.80 7.60 13.58
CA ARG A 148 6.79 6.83 14.84
C ARG A 148 7.20 5.38 14.60
N ASP A 149 6.58 4.73 13.59
CA ASP A 149 6.85 3.33 13.25
C ASP A 149 8.09 3.20 12.35
N MET A 150 8.38 4.23 11.56
CA MET A 150 9.47 4.23 10.59
C MET A 150 10.31 5.52 10.65
N PRO A 151 11.11 5.68 11.73
CA PRO A 151 11.96 6.86 11.89
C PRO A 151 12.92 7.04 10.71
N GLY A 152 13.04 8.28 10.22
CA GLY A 152 13.91 8.63 9.09
C GLY A 152 13.38 8.26 7.72
N TYR A 153 12.14 7.78 7.60
CA TYR A 153 11.50 7.54 6.31
C TYR A 153 11.33 8.85 5.53
N PHE A 154 11.61 8.83 4.22
CA PHE A 154 11.68 10.05 3.43
C PHE A 154 10.31 10.69 3.15
N LEU A 155 9.28 9.89 2.88
CA LEU A 155 7.95 10.36 2.49
C LEU A 155 6.95 10.20 3.64
N ASN A 156 6.47 11.33 4.22
CA ASN A 156 5.70 11.27 5.47
C ASN A 156 4.32 11.94 5.41
N TYR A 157 4.06 12.84 4.45
CA TYR A 157 2.84 13.63 4.40
C TYR A 157 2.09 13.43 3.08
N GLN A 158 0.76 13.44 3.14
CA GLN A 158 -0.10 13.31 1.96
C GLN A 158 0.17 14.46 0.96
N SER A 159 0.33 15.69 1.43
CA SER A 159 0.67 16.83 0.58
C SER A 159 1.98 16.61 -0.17
N GLN A 160 3.02 16.10 0.50
CA GLN A 160 4.31 15.79 -0.10
C GLN A 160 4.17 14.75 -1.24
N ALA A 161 3.41 13.67 -1.01
CA ALA A 161 3.17 12.63 -2.03
C ALA A 161 2.39 13.17 -3.23
N HIS A 162 1.31 13.91 -2.98
CA HIS A 162 0.48 14.48 -4.03
C HIS A 162 1.23 15.55 -4.86
N ASP A 163 2.11 16.33 -4.23
CA ASP A 163 2.99 17.28 -4.94
C ASP A 163 3.97 16.54 -5.86
N ILE A 164 4.60 15.46 -5.39
CA ILE A 164 5.51 14.62 -6.18
C ILE A 164 4.79 14.02 -7.39
N VAL A 165 3.62 13.40 -7.18
CA VAL A 165 2.81 12.82 -8.27
C VAL A 165 2.42 13.89 -9.28
N THR A 166 2.07 15.09 -8.81
CA THR A 166 1.72 16.23 -9.67
C THR A 166 2.91 16.72 -10.49
N GLN A 167 4.08 16.86 -9.87
CA GLN A 167 5.30 17.33 -10.54
C GLN A 167 5.80 16.35 -11.60
N ILE A 168 5.72 15.05 -11.33
CA ILE A 168 6.10 14.00 -12.29
C ILE A 168 5.06 13.90 -13.43
N GLY A 169 3.78 14.04 -13.15
CA GLY A 169 2.70 14.08 -14.14
C GLY A 169 2.40 12.74 -14.84
N ALA A 170 2.97 11.62 -14.39
CA ALA A 170 2.68 10.29 -14.96
C ALA A 170 1.30 9.81 -14.50
N SER A 171 0.42 9.44 -15.44
CA SER A 171 -0.97 9.06 -15.15
C SER A 171 -1.11 7.78 -14.33
N ASN A 172 -0.09 6.91 -14.39
CA ASN A 172 0.02 5.65 -13.64
C ASN A 172 0.92 5.74 -12.40
N LEU A 173 1.32 6.95 -11.97
CA LEU A 173 1.93 7.19 -10.67
C LEU A 173 0.87 7.75 -9.73
N LYS A 174 0.58 7.04 -8.64
CA LYS A 174 -0.49 7.37 -7.71
C LYS A 174 -0.06 7.27 -6.26
N VAL A 175 -0.90 7.76 -5.37
CA VAL A 175 -0.67 7.72 -3.93
C VAL A 175 -1.44 6.54 -3.32
N GLN A 176 -0.76 5.75 -2.50
CA GLN A 176 -1.35 4.86 -1.51
C GLN A 176 -1.63 5.68 -0.27
N MET A 177 -2.91 5.86 0.07
CA MET A 177 -3.31 6.61 1.24
C MET A 177 -3.65 5.64 2.37
N ASP A 178 -2.63 5.28 3.16
CA ASP A 178 -2.85 4.54 4.40
C ASP A 178 -3.40 5.50 5.47
N LEU A 179 -4.63 5.24 5.92
CA LEU A 179 -5.35 6.11 6.86
C LEU A 179 -4.76 6.04 8.26
N TYR A 180 -4.12 4.93 8.64
CA TYR A 180 -3.37 4.81 9.88
C TYR A 180 -2.17 5.75 9.90
N HIS A 181 -1.36 5.75 8.84
CA HIS A 181 -0.23 6.66 8.72
C HIS A 181 -0.67 8.13 8.64
N CYS A 182 -1.71 8.39 7.86
CA CYS A 182 -2.28 9.73 7.71
C CYS A 182 -2.79 10.30 9.05
N GLN A 183 -3.51 9.51 9.85
CA GLN A 183 -4.02 9.94 11.15
C GLN A 183 -2.87 10.30 12.09
N ILE A 184 -1.82 9.48 12.16
CA ILE A 184 -0.67 9.72 13.06
C ILE A 184 0.10 10.99 12.68
N MET A 185 0.30 11.22 11.38
CA MET A 185 1.14 12.33 10.90
C MET A 185 0.39 13.65 10.79
N GLU A 186 -0.87 13.62 10.41
CA GLU A 186 -1.58 14.82 9.97
C GLU A 186 -2.97 14.97 10.60
N GLY A 187 -3.67 13.87 10.87
CA GLY A 187 -5.08 13.91 11.24
C GLY A 187 -5.98 14.45 10.11
N ASP A 188 -7.18 14.89 10.47
CA ASP A 188 -8.15 15.47 9.52
C ASP A 188 -8.38 14.62 8.26
N VAL A 189 -8.46 13.29 8.49
CA VAL A 189 -8.44 12.26 7.45
C VAL A 189 -9.56 12.43 6.42
N THR A 190 -10.77 12.71 6.88
CA THR A 190 -11.94 12.87 5.98
C THR A 190 -11.84 14.08 5.06
N THR A 191 -11.28 15.20 5.54
CA THR A 191 -10.98 16.37 4.71
C THR A 191 -9.96 16.02 3.64
N LYS A 192 -8.91 15.25 3.97
CA LYS A 192 -7.90 14.81 3.00
C LYS A 192 -8.48 13.85 1.96
N ILE A 193 -9.36 12.92 2.34
CA ILE A 193 -10.08 12.07 1.39
C ILE A 193 -10.88 12.94 0.40
N ARG A 194 -11.66 13.92 0.89
CA ARG A 194 -12.44 14.84 0.05
C ARG A 194 -11.55 15.70 -0.86
N GLN A 195 -10.35 16.05 -0.40
CA GLN A 195 -9.39 16.84 -1.17
C GLN A 195 -8.71 16.02 -2.28
N TYR A 196 -8.23 14.82 -1.95
CA TYR A 196 -7.32 14.10 -2.83
C TYR A 196 -7.99 13.04 -3.70
N LEU A 197 -9.03 12.36 -3.22
CA LEU A 197 -9.67 11.29 -4.00
C LEU A 197 -10.25 11.78 -5.34
N PRO A 198 -10.93 12.96 -5.42
CA PRO A 198 -11.46 13.46 -6.69
C PRO A 198 -10.39 13.84 -7.72
N THR A 199 -9.12 13.95 -7.31
CA THR A 199 -8.01 14.25 -8.24
C THR A 199 -7.64 13.08 -9.15
N GLY A 200 -8.16 11.87 -8.88
CA GLY A 200 -7.79 10.63 -9.57
C GLY A 200 -6.39 10.11 -9.24
N ARG A 201 -5.71 10.71 -8.25
CA ARG A 201 -4.33 10.37 -7.86
C ARG A 201 -4.24 9.39 -6.70
N VAL A 202 -5.32 9.10 -6.00
CA VAL A 202 -5.37 8.05 -4.98
C VAL A 202 -5.61 6.73 -5.68
N GLY A 203 -4.61 5.82 -5.64
CA GLY A 203 -4.68 4.51 -6.28
C GLY A 203 -5.19 3.41 -5.37
N HIS A 204 -4.99 3.56 -4.05
CA HIS A 204 -5.31 2.55 -3.06
C HIS A 204 -5.45 3.18 -1.68
N PHE A 205 -6.31 2.62 -0.84
CA PHE A 205 -6.38 2.94 0.59
C PHE A 205 -5.89 1.77 1.43
N GLN A 206 -5.42 2.08 2.64
CA GLN A 206 -5.20 1.08 3.69
C GLN A 206 -5.77 1.57 5.02
N ILE A 207 -6.09 0.64 5.91
CA ILE A 207 -6.78 0.91 7.17
C ILE A 207 -6.20 0.09 8.32
N ALA A 208 -6.04 0.73 9.47
CA ALA A 208 -5.81 0.11 10.76
C ALA A 208 -6.29 1.04 11.89
N GLY A 209 -6.64 0.48 13.03
CA GLY A 209 -6.97 1.25 14.24
C GLY A 209 -5.75 1.99 14.79
N VAL A 210 -5.91 3.28 15.11
CA VAL A 210 -4.86 4.15 15.68
C VAL A 210 -5.08 4.25 17.18
N PRO A 211 -4.06 4.12 18.04
CA PRO A 211 -2.61 4.11 17.76
C PRO A 211 -1.97 2.72 17.63
N LEU A 212 -2.67 1.62 17.94
CA LEU A 212 -2.05 0.29 18.15
C LEU A 212 -1.93 -0.56 16.89
N ARG A 213 -2.42 -0.07 15.75
CA ARG A 213 -2.47 -0.76 14.47
C ARG A 213 -3.23 -2.09 14.53
N HIS A 214 -4.26 -2.15 15.38
CA HIS A 214 -5.22 -3.26 15.48
C HIS A 214 -6.40 -3.07 14.52
N GLU A 215 -7.49 -3.81 14.77
CA GLU A 215 -8.70 -3.77 13.97
C GLU A 215 -9.28 -2.36 13.83
N PRO A 216 -9.94 -2.03 12.70
CA PRO A 216 -10.71 -0.78 12.56
C PRO A 216 -11.72 -0.61 13.69
N ASN A 217 -11.99 0.63 14.09
CA ASN A 217 -12.87 1.02 15.21
C ASN A 217 -12.39 0.58 16.61
N THR A 218 -11.11 0.25 16.78
CA THR A 218 -10.53 -0.08 18.09
C THR A 218 -9.67 1.04 18.67
N GLY A 219 -9.67 2.22 18.08
CA GLY A 219 -8.83 3.33 18.49
C GLY A 219 -9.49 4.69 18.37
N GLU A 220 -8.70 5.72 18.06
CA GLU A 220 -9.16 7.12 18.01
C GLU A 220 -9.81 7.51 16.67
N LEU A 221 -9.67 6.70 15.62
CA LEU A 221 -10.28 6.95 14.32
C LEU A 221 -11.70 6.36 14.27
N ASN A 222 -12.68 7.14 13.84
CA ASN A 222 -14.03 6.66 13.55
C ASN A 222 -14.06 6.07 12.13
N ASP A 223 -13.59 4.82 12.01
CA ASP A 223 -13.43 4.17 10.70
C ASP A 223 -14.76 4.03 9.95
N ARG A 224 -15.88 3.81 10.65
CA ARG A 224 -17.20 3.76 10.01
C ARG A 224 -17.51 5.06 9.26
N HIS A 225 -17.35 6.21 9.92
CA HIS A 225 -17.55 7.50 9.27
C HIS A 225 -16.57 7.73 8.12
N VAL A 226 -15.33 7.26 8.26
CA VAL A 226 -14.32 7.33 7.19
C VAL A 226 -14.74 6.50 5.98
N PHE A 227 -15.28 5.30 6.18
CA PHE A 227 -15.82 4.47 5.10
C PHE A 227 -17.01 5.12 4.39
N ASP A 228 -17.94 5.74 5.14
CA ASP A 228 -19.06 6.50 4.57
C ASP A 228 -18.55 7.65 3.68
N VAL A 229 -17.51 8.36 4.11
CA VAL A 229 -16.88 9.45 3.32
C VAL A 229 -16.18 8.89 2.07
N ILE A 230 -15.47 7.78 2.17
CA ILE A 230 -14.86 7.14 0.99
C ILE A 230 -15.94 6.76 -0.02
N ASP A 231 -17.05 6.16 0.42
CA ASP A 231 -18.16 5.77 -0.46
C ASP A 231 -18.81 6.98 -1.14
N GLU A 232 -19.13 8.01 -0.37
CA GLU A 232 -19.71 9.25 -0.88
C GLU A 232 -18.84 9.87 -1.97
N VAL A 233 -17.54 10.05 -1.68
CA VAL A 233 -16.61 10.70 -2.61
C VAL A 233 -16.32 9.79 -3.81
N SER A 234 -16.21 8.47 -3.59
CA SER A 234 -16.01 7.50 -4.67
C SER A 234 -17.17 7.48 -5.65
N ALA A 235 -18.40 7.52 -5.15
CA ALA A 235 -19.61 7.60 -6.00
C ALA A 235 -19.61 8.88 -6.84
N ALA A 236 -19.12 10.00 -6.30
CA ALA A 236 -19.07 11.27 -7.00
C ALA A 236 -17.94 11.35 -8.06
N CYS A 237 -16.79 10.71 -7.81
CA CYS A 237 -15.63 10.79 -8.73
C CYS A 237 -15.37 9.52 -9.54
N GLY A 238 -16.14 8.44 -9.33
CA GLY A 238 -16.01 7.18 -10.07
C GLY A 238 -14.84 6.30 -9.61
N TRP A 239 -14.29 6.50 -8.41
CA TRP A 239 -13.22 5.66 -7.89
C TRP A 239 -13.73 4.24 -7.55
N GLN A 240 -13.01 3.20 -8.01
CA GLN A 240 -13.37 1.79 -7.83
C GLN A 240 -12.23 0.96 -7.23
N GLY A 241 -11.44 1.56 -6.36
CA GLY A 241 -10.31 0.89 -5.73
C GLY A 241 -10.70 -0.05 -4.58
N TRP A 242 -9.72 -0.45 -3.82
CA TRP A 242 -9.82 -1.31 -2.66
C TRP A 242 -9.25 -0.62 -1.42
N ILE A 243 -9.69 -1.07 -0.25
CA ILE A 243 -9.10 -0.69 1.04
C ILE A 243 -8.38 -1.93 1.60
N GLY A 244 -7.06 -1.87 1.69
CA GLY A 244 -6.25 -2.92 2.29
C GLY A 244 -6.41 -2.95 3.81
N CYS A 245 -6.68 -4.12 4.36
CA CYS A 245 -6.79 -4.35 5.80
C CYS A 245 -5.39 -4.57 6.39
N GLU A 246 -4.59 -3.49 6.49
CA GLU A 246 -3.19 -3.57 6.91
C GLU A 246 -3.03 -3.35 8.42
N TYR A 247 -3.61 -4.24 9.20
CA TYR A 247 -3.55 -4.18 10.66
C TYR A 247 -3.09 -5.50 11.29
N ARG A 248 -2.72 -5.44 12.55
CA ARG A 248 -2.30 -6.60 13.37
C ARG A 248 -3.47 -7.02 14.26
N PRO A 249 -4.10 -8.17 14.00
CA PRO A 249 -5.21 -8.64 14.82
C PRO A 249 -4.82 -8.76 16.29
N ALA A 250 -5.64 -8.19 17.20
CA ALA A 250 -5.34 -8.22 18.64
C ALA A 250 -5.50 -9.62 19.25
N HIS A 251 -6.44 -10.41 18.70
CA HIS A 251 -6.83 -11.72 19.26
C HIS A 251 -6.99 -12.81 18.18
N GLY A 252 -6.20 -12.70 17.08
CA GLY A 252 -6.31 -13.58 15.92
C GLY A 252 -7.28 -13.02 14.85
N THR A 253 -7.01 -13.37 13.60
CA THR A 253 -7.64 -12.70 12.45
C THR A 253 -9.15 -12.88 12.44
N ARG A 254 -9.65 -14.12 12.45
CA ARG A 254 -11.09 -14.40 12.36
C ARG A 254 -11.89 -13.79 13.50
N ALA A 255 -11.36 -13.81 14.73
CA ALA A 255 -12.02 -13.22 15.89
C ALA A 255 -12.16 -11.69 15.77
N GLY A 256 -11.23 -11.03 15.06
CA GLY A 256 -11.19 -9.60 14.85
C GLY A 256 -12.08 -9.10 13.69
N LEU A 257 -12.64 -9.95 12.82
CA LEU A 257 -13.38 -9.53 11.63
C LEU A 257 -14.80 -8.99 11.88
N GLY A 258 -15.25 -8.92 13.14
CA GLY A 258 -16.60 -8.46 13.49
C GLY A 258 -16.94 -7.04 13.01
N TRP A 259 -15.96 -6.20 12.75
CA TRP A 259 -16.14 -4.85 12.18
C TRP A 259 -16.57 -4.91 10.70
N LEU A 260 -16.10 -5.91 9.95
CA LEU A 260 -16.39 -6.08 8.53
C LEU A 260 -17.90 -6.32 8.31
N ASN A 261 -18.54 -7.11 9.19
CA ASN A 261 -19.98 -7.35 9.16
C ASN A 261 -20.83 -6.14 9.58
N LYS A 262 -20.24 -5.14 10.25
CA LYS A 262 -20.90 -3.90 10.67
C LYS A 262 -20.66 -2.74 9.71
N ALA A 263 -19.76 -2.92 8.76
CA ALA A 263 -19.53 -1.98 7.66
C ALA A 263 -20.51 -2.23 6.49
N VAL A 264 -21.30 -3.31 6.59
CA VAL A 264 -22.39 -3.71 5.67
C VAL A 264 -23.70 -3.11 6.13
#